data_83309c9e605d7fc9e734a8bd286c2f9c
#
_entry.id   83309c9e605d7fc9e734a8bd286c2f9c
#
_cell.length_a   1.000
_cell.length_b   1.000
_cell.length_c   1.000
_cell.angle_alpha   90.00
_cell.angle_beta   90.00
_cell.angle_gamma   90.00
#
_symmetry.space_group_name_H-M   'P 1'
#
loop_
_entity.id
_entity.type
_entity.pdbx_description
1 polymer ?
#
loop_
_entity_poly.entity_id
_entity_poly.type
_entity_poly.pdbx_seq_one_letter_code
_entity_poly.pdbx_strand_id
1 'polypeptide(L)'
;MAVKEITPQEAHDILTSDASTVYIDVRTEREFANGHPQGAVNIPVAFPDPARGMVMNPDFVKVVETNFAPDKKIIVGCQAGPRSNAAAGLLQQAGYQDVANMVGGFGGMRDPSGNVVAPGWAASGLPVSQDNGEGVSYQSMVAKAR
;
A
#
# COMPACT_ATOMS: atom_id res chain seq x y z
N MET A 1 -11.77 11.12 11.22
CA MET A 1 -11.76 9.73 11.69
C MET A 1 -10.34 9.18 11.70
N ALA A 2 -10.03 8.36 12.69
CA ALA A 2 -8.72 7.76 12.75
C ALA A 2 -8.58 6.66 11.68
N VAL A 3 -7.36 6.51 11.17
CA VAL A 3 -7.04 5.40 10.27
C VAL A 3 -7.10 4.10 11.06
N LYS A 4 -7.77 3.11 10.51
CA LYS A 4 -7.82 1.77 11.09
C LYS A 4 -6.49 1.07 10.87
N GLU A 5 -5.98 0.40 11.89
CA GLU A 5 -4.75 -0.38 11.77
C GLU A 5 -5.07 -1.86 11.84
N ILE A 6 -4.53 -2.63 10.90
CA ILE A 6 -4.75 -4.07 10.80
C ILE A 6 -3.43 -4.79 10.60
N THR A 7 -3.42 -6.08 10.97
CA THR A 7 -2.25 -6.94 10.76
C THR A 7 -2.27 -7.51 9.34
N PRO A 8 -1.14 -8.06 8.86
CA PRO A 8 -1.13 -8.75 7.57
C PRO A 8 -2.15 -9.89 7.49
N GLN A 9 -2.33 -10.65 8.56
CA GLN A 9 -3.32 -11.74 8.57
C GLN A 9 -4.75 -11.19 8.43
N GLU A 10 -5.05 -10.12 9.14
CA GLU A 10 -6.36 -9.48 9.03
C GLU A 10 -6.59 -8.92 7.63
N ALA A 11 -5.54 -8.32 7.03
CA ALA A 11 -5.62 -7.81 5.67
C ALA A 11 -5.91 -8.94 4.68
N HIS A 12 -5.22 -10.06 4.80
CA HIS A 12 -5.43 -11.22 3.94
C HIS A 12 -6.85 -11.76 4.09
N ASP A 13 -7.34 -11.86 5.33
CA ASP A 13 -8.69 -12.35 5.58
C ASP A 13 -9.74 -11.44 4.96
N ILE A 14 -9.55 -10.13 5.04
CA ILE A 14 -10.46 -9.15 4.41
C ILE A 14 -10.43 -9.30 2.89
N LEU A 15 -9.23 -9.35 2.31
CA LEU A 15 -9.07 -9.42 0.86
C LEU A 15 -9.65 -10.71 0.26
N THR A 16 -9.57 -11.82 1.00
CA THR A 16 -10.10 -13.10 0.53
C THR A 16 -11.60 -13.21 0.71
N SER A 17 -12.18 -12.51 1.69
CA SER A 17 -13.62 -12.58 1.98
C SER A 17 -14.42 -11.46 1.33
N ASP A 18 -13.77 -10.39 0.88
CA ASP A 18 -14.46 -9.22 0.31
C ASP A 18 -13.73 -8.75 -0.95
N ALA A 19 -14.22 -9.19 -2.11
CA ALA A 19 -13.64 -8.85 -3.41
C ALA A 19 -13.73 -7.36 -3.75
N SER A 20 -14.54 -6.58 -3.00
CA SER A 20 -14.65 -5.14 -3.22
C SER A 20 -13.52 -4.35 -2.56
N THR A 21 -12.71 -4.99 -1.73
CA THR A 21 -11.57 -4.32 -1.08
C THR A 21 -10.34 -4.38 -1.98
N VAL A 22 -9.62 -3.26 -2.08
CA VAL A 22 -8.36 -3.19 -2.83
C VAL A 22 -7.20 -2.97 -1.87
N TYR A 23 -6.07 -3.63 -2.15
CA TYR A 23 -4.80 -3.37 -1.46
C TYR A 23 -3.96 -2.47 -2.35
N ILE A 24 -3.62 -1.29 -1.86
CA ILE A 24 -2.73 -0.37 -2.57
C ILE A 24 -1.34 -0.46 -1.93
N ASP A 25 -0.38 -0.95 -2.70
CA ASP A 25 1.02 -0.97 -2.29
C ASP A 25 1.59 0.40 -2.63
N VAL A 26 1.94 1.16 -1.60
CA VAL A 26 2.41 2.55 -1.76
C VAL A 26 3.93 2.66 -1.80
N ARG A 27 4.60 1.52 -1.93
CA ARG A 27 6.06 1.47 -2.12
C ARG A 27 6.42 1.92 -3.54
N THR A 28 7.73 2.00 -3.80
CA THR A 28 8.22 2.33 -5.13
C THR A 28 7.90 1.22 -6.13
N GLU A 29 7.93 1.56 -7.42
CA GLU A 29 7.71 0.59 -8.48
C GLU A 29 8.71 -0.57 -8.42
N ARG A 30 9.95 -0.29 -8.08
CA ARG A 30 10.99 -1.31 -7.96
C ARG A 30 10.71 -2.29 -6.83
N GLU A 31 10.30 -1.77 -5.68
CA GLU A 31 9.93 -2.63 -4.55
C GLU A 31 8.73 -3.51 -4.90
N PHE A 32 7.73 -2.94 -5.57
CA PHE A 32 6.54 -3.69 -5.98
C PHE A 32 6.91 -4.81 -6.95
N ALA A 33 7.76 -4.53 -7.93
CA ALA A 33 8.19 -5.52 -8.92
C ALA A 33 8.95 -6.68 -8.31
N ASN A 34 9.64 -6.44 -7.19
CA ASN A 34 10.42 -7.48 -6.50
C ASN A 34 9.53 -8.42 -5.67
N GLY A 35 8.31 -8.06 -5.39
CA GLY A 35 7.37 -8.87 -4.64
C GLY A 35 6.39 -8.01 -3.86
N HIS A 36 5.14 -8.42 -3.87
CA HIS A 36 4.06 -7.69 -3.19
C HIS A 36 2.94 -8.66 -2.81
N PRO A 37 2.01 -8.24 -1.95
CA PRO A 37 0.85 -9.07 -1.65
C PRO A 37 0.07 -9.38 -2.92
N GLN A 38 -0.31 -10.64 -3.07
CA GLN A 38 -1.05 -11.07 -4.26
C GLN A 38 -2.35 -10.27 -4.37
N GLY A 39 -2.61 -9.73 -5.58
CA GLY A 39 -3.79 -8.92 -5.83
C GLY A 39 -3.60 -7.43 -5.60
N ALA A 40 -2.47 -7.00 -5.07
CA ALA A 40 -2.19 -5.58 -4.82
C ALA A 40 -1.99 -4.81 -6.12
N VAL A 41 -2.32 -3.52 -6.07
CA VAL A 41 -1.97 -2.57 -7.14
C VAL A 41 -0.93 -1.60 -6.60
N ASN A 42 -0.11 -1.04 -7.48
CA ASN A 42 0.98 -0.15 -7.07
C ASN A 42 0.63 1.31 -7.37
N ILE A 43 0.57 2.12 -6.33
CA ILE A 43 0.47 3.58 -6.46
C ILE A 43 1.42 4.16 -5.41
N PRO A 44 2.66 4.52 -5.80
CA PRO A 44 3.64 5.02 -4.83
C PRO A 44 3.21 6.33 -4.20
N VAL A 45 3.35 6.44 -2.87
CA VAL A 45 3.12 7.69 -2.17
C VAL A 45 4.36 8.59 -2.23
N ALA A 46 5.52 8.00 -2.51
CA ALA A 46 6.78 8.73 -2.59
C ALA A 46 7.71 8.02 -3.56
N PHE A 47 8.63 8.79 -4.14
CA PHE A 47 9.65 8.27 -5.06
C PHE A 47 11.04 8.43 -4.45
N PRO A 48 11.99 7.54 -4.77
CA PRO A 48 13.36 7.70 -4.31
C PRO A 48 14.03 8.88 -5.03
N ASP A 49 14.82 9.65 -4.28
CA ASP A 49 15.55 10.80 -4.79
C ASP A 49 16.99 10.74 -4.27
N PRO A 50 18.01 10.79 -5.16
CA PRO A 50 19.40 10.64 -4.72
C PRO A 50 19.86 11.71 -3.73
N ALA A 51 19.26 12.91 -3.77
CA ALA A 51 19.66 14.01 -2.91
C ALA A 51 18.82 14.11 -1.64
N ARG A 52 17.56 13.65 -1.66
CA ARG A 52 16.61 13.85 -0.58
C ARG A 52 16.13 12.55 0.09
N GLY A 53 16.55 11.40 -0.42
CA GLY A 53 16.10 10.10 0.03
C GLY A 53 14.76 9.72 -0.57
N MET A 54 13.67 10.36 -0.12
CA MET A 54 12.34 10.13 -0.67
C MET A 54 11.63 11.46 -0.89
N VAL A 55 10.91 11.58 -2.00
CA VAL A 55 10.13 12.78 -2.33
C VAL A 55 8.68 12.35 -2.53
N MET A 56 7.75 13.07 -1.93
CA MET A 56 6.32 12.75 -2.05
C MET A 56 5.86 12.80 -3.50
N ASN A 57 5.01 11.85 -3.87
CA ASN A 57 4.39 11.81 -5.19
C ASN A 57 3.22 12.80 -5.21
N PRO A 58 3.33 13.92 -5.95
CA PRO A 58 2.27 14.93 -5.94
C PRO A 58 0.97 14.45 -6.58
N ASP A 59 1.01 13.38 -7.35
CA ASP A 59 -0.15 12.83 -8.04
C ASP A 59 -0.78 11.65 -7.32
N PHE A 60 -0.31 11.31 -6.11
CA PHE A 60 -0.77 10.12 -5.41
C PHE A 60 -2.30 10.09 -5.25
N VAL A 61 -2.86 11.13 -4.66
CA VAL A 61 -4.31 11.19 -4.42
C VAL A 61 -5.07 11.19 -5.74
N LYS A 62 -4.59 11.96 -6.73
CA LYS A 62 -5.24 12.05 -8.04
C LYS A 62 -5.32 10.67 -8.72
N VAL A 63 -4.23 9.90 -8.68
CA VAL A 63 -4.21 8.57 -9.29
C VAL A 63 -5.16 7.63 -8.56
N VAL A 64 -5.20 7.70 -7.23
CA VAL A 64 -6.15 6.89 -6.45
C VAL A 64 -7.59 7.27 -6.82
N GLU A 65 -7.88 8.57 -6.86
CA GLU A 65 -9.24 9.05 -7.17
C GLU A 65 -9.70 8.66 -8.57
N THR A 66 -8.79 8.59 -9.52
CA THR A 66 -9.12 8.18 -10.89
C THR A 66 -9.48 6.70 -10.97
N ASN A 67 -8.85 5.87 -10.14
CA ASN A 67 -9.03 4.42 -10.16
C ASN A 67 -10.12 3.93 -9.22
N PHE A 68 -10.36 4.64 -8.11
CA PHE A 68 -11.25 4.16 -7.06
C PHE A 68 -12.16 5.28 -6.55
N ALA A 69 -13.44 4.98 -6.40
CA ALA A 69 -14.42 5.93 -5.86
C ALA A 69 -14.22 6.14 -4.36
N PRO A 70 -14.72 7.27 -3.78
CA PRO A 70 -14.52 7.57 -2.36
C PRO A 70 -15.09 6.54 -1.38
N ASP A 71 -16.06 5.73 -1.80
CA ASP A 71 -16.64 4.67 -0.97
C ASP A 71 -15.91 3.34 -1.09
N LYS A 72 -14.81 3.28 -1.87
CA LYS A 72 -14.01 2.07 -2.02
C LYS A 72 -13.34 1.72 -0.72
N LYS A 73 -13.36 0.44 -0.37
CA LYS A 73 -12.64 -0.09 0.79
C LYS A 73 -11.18 -0.29 0.40
N ILE A 74 -10.27 0.40 1.10
CA ILE A 74 -8.86 0.44 0.74
C ILE A 74 -8.00 -0.02 1.92
N ILE A 75 -7.06 -0.93 1.64
CA ILE A 75 -5.99 -1.27 2.55
C ILE A 75 -4.70 -0.73 1.92
N VAL A 76 -3.90 0.02 2.69
CA VAL A 76 -2.61 0.51 2.23
C VAL A 76 -1.50 -0.18 2.98
N GLY A 77 -0.40 -0.46 2.30
CA GLY A 77 0.77 -1.06 2.91
C GLY A 77 2.04 -0.56 2.24
N CYS A 78 3.14 -0.55 3.03
CA CYS A 78 4.47 -0.25 2.51
C CYS A 78 5.44 -1.31 3.01
N GLN A 79 6.74 -0.99 3.13
CA GLN A 79 7.72 -1.99 3.56
C GLN A 79 7.66 -2.25 5.07
N ALA A 80 7.56 -1.18 5.89
CA ALA A 80 7.60 -1.29 7.34
C ALA A 80 6.47 -0.53 8.05
N GLY A 81 5.79 0.42 7.38
CA GLY A 81 4.65 1.13 7.93
C GLY A 81 4.60 2.65 7.76
N PRO A 82 5.72 3.39 7.78
CA PRO A 82 5.65 4.87 7.78
C PRO A 82 5.04 5.47 6.52
N ARG A 83 5.39 4.96 5.35
CA ARG A 83 4.86 5.49 4.08
C ARG A 83 3.37 5.23 3.95
N SER A 84 2.92 4.03 4.34
CA SER A 84 1.50 3.69 4.24
C SER A 84 0.67 4.46 5.25
N ASN A 85 1.21 4.76 6.42
CA ASN A 85 0.52 5.59 7.40
C ASN A 85 0.28 7.00 6.85
N ALA A 86 1.28 7.58 6.20
CA ALA A 86 1.13 8.89 5.53
C ALA A 86 0.11 8.81 4.39
N ALA A 87 0.17 7.75 3.59
CA ALA A 87 -0.77 7.55 2.48
C ALA A 87 -2.21 7.45 2.98
N ALA A 88 -2.44 6.71 4.05
CA ALA A 88 -3.77 6.57 4.64
C ALA A 88 -4.33 7.93 5.09
N GLY A 89 -3.49 8.76 5.71
CA GLY A 89 -3.90 10.10 6.11
C GLY A 89 -4.31 10.98 4.93
N LEU A 90 -3.53 10.92 3.84
CA LEU A 90 -3.85 11.67 2.62
C LEU A 90 -5.19 11.23 2.02
N LEU A 91 -5.45 9.93 2.02
CA LEU A 91 -6.71 9.41 1.47
C LEU A 91 -7.90 9.80 2.32
N GLN A 92 -7.75 9.79 3.65
CA GLN A 92 -8.82 10.27 4.53
C GLN A 92 -9.14 11.74 4.28
N GLN A 93 -8.11 12.57 4.14
CA GLN A 93 -8.30 13.98 3.83
C GLN A 93 -9.00 14.18 2.48
N ALA A 94 -8.81 13.25 1.55
CA ALA A 94 -9.44 13.30 0.23
C ALA A 94 -10.88 12.78 0.23
N GLY A 95 -11.38 12.29 1.36
CA GLY A 95 -12.76 11.87 1.49
C GLY A 95 -13.00 10.36 1.49
N TYR A 96 -11.93 9.55 1.47
CA TYR A 96 -12.07 8.10 1.59
C TYR A 96 -12.42 7.73 3.04
N GLN A 97 -13.51 7.01 3.22
CA GLN A 97 -14.06 6.73 4.54
C GLN A 97 -13.59 5.39 5.11
N ASP A 98 -13.23 4.45 4.26
CA ASP A 98 -12.84 3.10 4.69
C ASP A 98 -11.41 2.82 4.27
N VAL A 99 -10.45 3.31 5.05
CA VAL A 99 -9.02 3.15 4.80
C VAL A 99 -8.37 2.47 6.00
N ALA A 100 -7.66 1.40 5.75
CA ALA A 100 -6.90 0.70 6.78
C ALA A 100 -5.42 0.69 6.40
N ASN A 101 -4.55 0.86 7.41
CA ASN A 101 -3.10 0.74 7.27
C ASN A 101 -2.68 -0.65 7.77
N MET A 102 -1.95 -1.39 6.93
CA MET A 102 -1.42 -2.69 7.32
C MET A 102 -0.13 -2.50 8.11
N VAL A 103 -0.21 -2.73 9.40
CA VAL A 103 0.92 -2.61 10.31
C VAL A 103 1.97 -3.66 9.98
N GLY A 104 3.25 -3.28 9.99
CA GLY A 104 4.34 -4.17 9.64
C GLY A 104 4.64 -4.22 8.16
N GLY A 105 3.70 -3.85 7.31
CA GLY A 105 3.90 -3.78 5.87
C GLY A 105 4.29 -5.10 5.24
N PHE A 106 4.97 -5.03 4.12
CA PHE A 106 5.41 -6.22 3.39
C PHE A 106 6.60 -6.91 4.08
N GLY A 107 7.53 -6.13 4.60
CA GLY A 107 8.80 -6.64 5.13
C GLY A 107 8.89 -6.74 6.64
N GLY A 108 7.90 -6.21 7.37
CA GLY A 108 7.91 -6.23 8.82
C GLY A 108 8.52 -4.98 9.44
N MET A 109 8.13 -4.71 10.67
CA MET A 109 8.65 -3.58 11.46
C MET A 109 9.64 -4.12 12.50
N ARG A 110 10.79 -3.45 12.64
CA ARG A 110 11.84 -3.84 13.58
C ARG A 110 12.13 -2.70 14.55
N ASP A 111 12.57 -3.06 15.76
CA ASP A 111 13.04 -2.08 16.72
C ASP A 111 14.50 -1.68 16.40
N PRO A 112 15.06 -0.67 17.10
CA PRO A 112 16.46 -0.25 16.85
C PRO A 112 17.50 -1.37 17.04
N SER A 113 17.16 -2.41 17.81
CA SER A 113 18.05 -3.56 18.03
C SER A 113 17.92 -4.63 16.96
N GLY A 114 17.01 -4.43 15.97
CA GLY A 114 16.82 -5.37 14.89
C GLY A 114 15.80 -6.46 15.16
N ASN A 115 15.13 -6.45 16.30
CA ASN A 115 14.09 -7.43 16.63
C ASN A 115 12.79 -7.10 15.91
N VAL A 116 12.11 -8.12 15.39
CA VAL A 116 10.82 -7.94 14.73
C VAL A 116 9.76 -7.63 15.79
N VAL A 117 9.16 -6.45 15.71
CA VAL A 117 8.09 -6.03 16.63
C VAL A 117 6.71 -6.15 15.97
N ALA A 118 6.66 -6.21 14.63
CA ALA A 118 5.44 -6.49 13.88
C ALA A 118 5.85 -7.27 12.63
N PRO A 119 5.42 -8.53 12.48
CA PRO A 119 5.78 -9.31 11.29
C PRO A 119 5.12 -8.73 10.04
N GLY A 120 5.80 -8.83 8.90
CA GLY A 120 5.26 -8.38 7.63
C GLY A 120 4.49 -9.47 6.91
N TRP A 121 3.92 -9.08 5.77
CA TRP A 121 3.13 -9.99 4.93
C TRP A 121 3.92 -11.22 4.51
N ALA A 122 5.13 -11.02 3.98
CA ALA A 122 5.94 -12.12 3.46
C ALA A 122 6.34 -13.12 4.55
N ALA A 123 6.77 -12.60 5.72
CA ALA A 123 7.19 -13.45 6.83
C ALA A 123 6.02 -14.20 7.47
N SER A 124 4.80 -13.74 7.25
CA SER A 124 3.59 -14.39 7.77
C SER A 124 3.12 -15.56 6.89
N GLY A 125 3.85 -15.85 5.80
CA GLY A 125 3.50 -16.96 4.92
C GLY A 125 2.30 -16.69 4.01
N LEU A 126 1.95 -15.44 3.83
CA LEU A 126 0.80 -15.05 3.00
C LEU A 126 1.20 -14.97 1.52
N PRO A 127 0.22 -15.07 0.57
CA PRO A 127 0.55 -15.15 -0.85
C PRO A 127 1.27 -13.91 -1.38
N VAL A 128 2.35 -14.13 -2.10
CA VAL A 128 3.19 -13.09 -2.71
C VAL A 128 3.16 -13.23 -4.22
N SER A 129 3.10 -12.10 -4.94
CA SER A 129 3.13 -12.04 -6.38
C SER A 129 4.28 -11.14 -6.83
N GLN A 130 4.78 -11.38 -8.05
CA GLN A 130 5.72 -10.48 -8.73
C GLN A 130 5.09 -9.90 -10.00
N ASP A 131 3.79 -10.07 -10.17
CA ASP A 131 3.07 -9.54 -11.32
C ASP A 131 3.10 -8.01 -11.27
N ASN A 132 3.69 -7.39 -12.29
CA ASN A 132 3.81 -5.93 -12.41
C ASN A 132 3.31 -5.49 -13.80
N GLY A 133 2.34 -6.21 -14.32
CA GLY A 133 1.78 -5.95 -15.62
C GLY A 133 0.57 -5.02 -15.60
N GLU A 134 -0.17 -5.06 -16.70
CA GLU A 134 -1.37 -4.24 -16.85
C GLU A 134 -2.40 -4.58 -15.78
N GLY A 135 -3.00 -3.53 -15.23
CA GLY A 135 -4.02 -3.66 -14.20
C GLY A 135 -3.50 -3.59 -12.77
N VAL A 136 -2.19 -3.78 -12.55
CA VAL A 136 -1.61 -3.73 -11.20
C VAL A 136 -0.44 -2.76 -11.09
N SER A 137 0.30 -2.49 -12.17
CA SER A 137 1.47 -1.61 -12.15
C SER A 137 1.05 -0.14 -11.99
N TYR A 138 1.99 0.67 -11.47
CA TYR A 138 1.77 2.11 -11.37
C TYR A 138 1.51 2.72 -12.76
N GLN A 139 2.19 2.25 -13.77
CA GLN A 139 1.97 2.73 -15.14
C GLN A 139 0.53 2.51 -15.58
N SER A 140 -0.07 1.37 -15.24
CA SER A 140 -1.48 1.09 -15.53
C SER A 140 -2.40 2.04 -14.79
N MET A 141 -2.09 2.32 -13.51
CA MET A 141 -2.90 3.22 -12.68
C MET A 141 -2.85 4.66 -13.23
N VAL A 142 -1.67 5.13 -13.62
CA VAL A 142 -1.47 6.46 -14.21
C VAL A 142 -2.19 6.58 -15.55
N ALA A 143 -2.20 5.53 -16.35
CA ALA A 143 -2.85 5.54 -17.66
C ALA A 143 -4.33 5.89 -17.57
N LYS A 144 -4.99 5.46 -16.50
CA LYS A 144 -6.40 5.78 -16.27
C LYS A 144 -6.61 7.22 -15.82
N ALA A 145 -5.56 7.87 -15.32
CA ALA A 145 -5.62 9.25 -14.83
C ALA A 145 -5.39 10.30 -15.92
N ARG A 146 -5.11 9.87 -17.15
CA ARG A 146 -4.86 10.78 -18.28
C ARG A 146 -6.12 11.11 -19.04
#